data_93f62b5ba37b4549537933931cfe43d8
#
_entry.id   93f62b5ba37b4549537933931cfe43d8
#
_cell.length_a   1.000
_cell.length_b   1.000
_cell.length_c   1.000
_cell.angle_alpha   90.00
_cell.angle_beta   90.00
_cell.angle_gamma   90.00
#
_symmetry.space_group_name_H-M   'P 1'
#
loop_
_entity.id
_entity.type
_entity.pdbx_description
1 polymer ?
#
loop_
_entity_poly.entity_id
_entity_poly.type
_entity_poly.pdbx_seq_one_letter_code
_entity_poly.pdbx_strand_id
1 'polypeptide(L)'
;MPLRIGTRGSRLAMVQADKVCSLLAGHGIETEKVIITTRGDTETSVPLHEIGGQGVFVRALDDAILSGHIDAAVHSMKDIPAIRPNGLVTGAILERDSPADFMAHTANADQIRVVGTSSTRRRAQLLRSDASLDVRQLRGNVDTRLRKLKEGYYDAIILAEAGIQRMNLNLPGKRLDPGEFVPSPNQGTIAVVNSDQPGIVEIIQLLDHAATRHDVEAERAVMEEVGGGCFTPQGIYCRHGHLIAEILALDGSQTVRVREDIDSLENARKCGRSLRVEGRELIRDAYRKLGLDDDR
;
A
#
# COMPACT_ATOMS: atom_id res chain seq x y z
N MET A 1 24.65 17.84 -12.56
CA MET A 1 23.26 18.29 -12.47
C MET A 1 22.61 17.50 -11.34
N PRO A 2 21.76 18.11 -10.53
CA PRO A 2 21.06 17.42 -9.47
C PRO A 2 20.17 16.31 -10.02
N LEU A 3 20.01 15.23 -9.27
CA LEU A 3 19.11 14.10 -9.62
C LEU A 3 17.64 14.54 -9.40
N ARG A 4 16.81 14.44 -10.43
CA ARG A 4 15.41 14.89 -10.38
C ARG A 4 14.53 13.79 -9.79
N ILE A 5 14.01 14.05 -8.59
CA ILE A 5 13.17 13.12 -7.83
C ILE A 5 11.70 13.51 -7.95
N GLY A 6 10.94 12.72 -8.69
CA GLY A 6 9.50 12.91 -8.86
C GLY A 6 8.68 12.46 -7.65
N THR A 7 7.67 13.24 -7.31
CA THR A 7 6.72 12.92 -6.25
C THR A 7 5.35 13.54 -6.52
N ARG A 8 4.30 13.03 -5.85
CA ARG A 8 2.97 13.64 -5.85
C ARG A 8 2.91 14.83 -4.89
N GLY A 9 1.96 15.73 -5.11
CA GLY A 9 1.77 16.93 -4.28
C GLY A 9 1.14 16.71 -2.90
N SER A 10 0.74 15.48 -2.52
CA SER A 10 0.15 15.24 -1.20
C SER A 10 1.21 15.34 -0.10
N ARG A 11 0.82 15.82 1.09
CA ARG A 11 1.73 16.00 2.23
C ARG A 11 2.53 14.72 2.55
N LEU A 12 1.87 13.54 2.55
CA LEU A 12 2.56 12.27 2.79
C LEU A 12 3.58 11.95 1.70
N ALA A 13 3.25 12.17 0.42
CA ALA A 13 4.17 11.91 -0.69
C ALA A 13 5.38 12.84 -0.62
N MET A 14 5.18 14.11 -0.28
CA MET A 14 6.27 15.08 -0.08
C MET A 14 7.22 14.64 1.04
N VAL A 15 6.70 14.23 2.19
CA VAL A 15 7.52 13.72 3.31
C VAL A 15 8.30 12.46 2.91
N GLN A 16 7.72 11.58 2.11
CA GLN A 16 8.43 10.40 1.60
C GLN A 16 9.57 10.79 0.64
N ALA A 17 9.34 11.77 -0.24
CA ALA A 17 10.37 12.28 -1.13
C ALA A 17 11.47 13.01 -0.35
N ASP A 18 11.13 13.78 0.69
CA ASP A 18 12.11 14.43 1.57
C ASP A 18 13.01 13.42 2.26
N LYS A 19 12.46 12.28 2.73
CA LYS A 19 13.25 11.17 3.31
C LYS A 19 14.27 10.62 2.29
N VAL A 20 13.83 10.38 1.04
CA VAL A 20 14.70 9.90 -0.04
C VAL A 20 15.80 10.92 -0.38
N CYS A 21 15.44 12.20 -0.58
CA CYS A 21 16.41 13.26 -0.86
C CYS A 21 17.42 13.41 0.26
N SER A 22 17.01 13.34 1.52
CA SER A 22 17.91 13.42 2.68
C SER A 22 18.90 12.25 2.73
N LEU A 23 18.43 11.03 2.41
CA LEU A 23 19.31 9.86 2.34
C LEU A 23 20.33 9.98 1.20
N LEU A 24 19.90 10.42 0.01
CA LEU A 24 20.80 10.68 -1.13
C LEU A 24 21.84 11.77 -0.80
N ALA A 25 21.42 12.85 -0.13
CA ALA A 25 22.32 13.90 0.34
C ALA A 25 23.38 13.36 1.31
N GLY A 26 23.03 12.39 2.16
CA GLY A 26 23.97 11.67 3.02
C GLY A 26 25.06 10.90 2.25
N HIS A 27 24.81 10.55 0.99
CA HIS A 27 25.77 9.97 0.05
C HIS A 27 26.44 11.01 -0.86
N GLY A 28 26.23 12.30 -0.62
CA GLY A 28 26.81 13.39 -1.42
C GLY A 28 26.10 13.62 -2.76
N ILE A 29 24.91 13.08 -2.96
CA ILE A 29 24.11 13.23 -4.19
C ILE A 29 23.17 14.42 -4.04
N GLU A 30 23.33 15.44 -4.90
CA GLU A 30 22.39 16.55 -4.99
C GLU A 30 21.10 16.12 -5.67
N THR A 31 19.97 16.56 -5.13
CA THR A 31 18.64 16.23 -5.66
C THR A 31 17.77 17.46 -5.85
N GLU A 32 16.90 17.39 -6.85
CA GLU A 32 15.83 18.36 -7.11
C GLU A 32 14.46 17.63 -7.05
N LYS A 33 13.54 18.12 -6.22
CA LYS A 33 12.18 17.55 -6.18
C LYS A 33 11.31 18.14 -7.28
N VAL A 34 10.67 17.25 -8.04
CA VAL A 34 9.71 17.61 -9.10
C VAL A 34 8.31 17.10 -8.73
N ILE A 35 7.36 18.01 -8.59
CA ILE A 35 5.98 17.64 -8.27
C ILE A 35 5.23 17.27 -9.54
N ILE A 36 4.73 16.03 -9.62
CA ILE A 36 3.92 15.53 -10.73
C ILE A 36 2.46 15.43 -10.28
N THR A 37 1.60 16.16 -10.97
CA THR A 37 0.15 16.09 -10.72
C THR A 37 -0.45 14.86 -11.40
N THR A 38 -1.20 14.05 -10.65
CA THR A 38 -1.84 12.84 -11.17
C THR A 38 -3.36 13.04 -11.28
N ARG A 39 -4.01 12.30 -12.22
CA ARG A 39 -5.48 12.32 -12.34
C ARG A 39 -6.19 11.94 -11.04
N GLY A 40 -5.63 10.99 -10.28
CA GLY A 40 -6.17 10.59 -9.00
C GLY A 40 -6.09 11.66 -7.91
N ASP A 41 -5.26 12.70 -8.08
CA ASP A 41 -5.20 13.86 -7.17
C ASP A 41 -6.28 14.91 -7.51
N THR A 42 -6.71 14.98 -8.77
CA THR A 42 -7.70 15.97 -9.26
C THR A 42 -9.13 15.44 -9.23
N GLU A 43 -9.34 14.15 -9.52
CA GLU A 43 -10.67 13.52 -9.59
C GLU A 43 -11.02 12.77 -8.30
N THR A 44 -11.56 13.49 -7.31
CA THR A 44 -11.93 12.90 -5.99
C THR A 44 -13.37 12.39 -5.93
N SER A 45 -14.21 12.69 -6.92
CA SER A 45 -15.64 12.37 -6.95
C SER A 45 -15.98 11.01 -7.56
N VAL A 46 -15.14 10.49 -8.45
CA VAL A 46 -15.37 9.25 -9.19
C VAL A 46 -14.69 8.05 -8.50
N PRO A 47 -15.32 6.85 -8.43
CA PRO A 47 -14.71 5.63 -7.89
C PRO A 47 -13.37 5.29 -8.55
N LEU A 48 -12.36 4.86 -7.75
CA LEU A 48 -11.02 4.54 -8.26
C LEU A 48 -11.01 3.49 -9.38
N HIS A 49 -11.98 2.56 -9.39
CA HIS A 49 -12.13 1.56 -10.45
C HIS A 49 -12.65 2.16 -11.76
N GLU A 50 -13.34 3.30 -11.72
CA GLU A 50 -13.84 4.01 -12.91
C GLU A 50 -12.80 4.96 -13.52
N ILE A 51 -11.83 5.46 -12.72
CA ILE A 51 -10.79 6.42 -13.18
C ILE A 51 -9.64 5.71 -13.93
N GLY A 52 -9.63 4.37 -14.02
CA GLY A 52 -8.60 3.61 -14.75
C GLY A 52 -7.88 2.53 -13.95
N GLY A 53 -8.42 2.07 -12.84
CA GLY A 53 -7.94 0.90 -12.12
C GLY A 53 -6.63 1.09 -11.34
N GLN A 54 -5.87 -0.01 -11.23
CA GLN A 54 -4.57 0.00 -10.54
C GLN A 54 -3.57 0.94 -11.24
N GLY A 55 -2.85 1.74 -10.44
CA GLY A 55 -1.74 2.53 -10.94
C GLY A 55 -2.07 3.95 -11.40
N VAL A 56 -3.30 4.46 -11.24
CA VAL A 56 -3.66 5.86 -11.59
C VAL A 56 -2.69 6.89 -10.97
N PHE A 57 -2.21 6.61 -9.76
CA PHE A 57 -1.25 7.45 -9.05
C PHE A 57 0.21 7.19 -9.45
N VAL A 58 0.48 6.07 -10.09
CA VAL A 58 1.84 5.63 -10.46
C VAL A 58 2.15 5.98 -11.91
N ARG A 59 1.18 5.84 -12.82
CA ARG A 59 1.36 6.00 -14.26
C ARG A 59 1.96 7.36 -14.66
N ALA A 60 1.47 8.46 -14.09
CA ALA A 60 1.99 9.79 -14.43
C ALA A 60 3.47 9.98 -14.04
N LEU A 61 3.89 9.36 -12.94
CA LEU A 61 5.29 9.35 -12.52
C LEU A 61 6.13 8.43 -13.42
N ASP A 62 5.58 7.27 -13.81
CA ASP A 62 6.22 6.36 -14.77
C ASP A 62 6.47 7.02 -16.13
N ASP A 63 5.44 7.70 -16.66
CA ASP A 63 5.54 8.46 -17.92
C ASP A 63 6.59 9.57 -17.82
N ALA A 64 6.68 10.25 -16.66
CA ALA A 64 7.67 11.28 -16.41
C ALA A 64 9.12 10.72 -16.36
N ILE A 65 9.33 9.50 -15.84
CA ILE A 65 10.64 8.82 -15.90
C ILE A 65 10.95 8.43 -17.34
N LEU A 66 10.02 7.75 -18.03
CA LEU A 66 10.23 7.25 -19.40
C LEU A 66 10.47 8.37 -20.41
N SER A 67 9.85 9.56 -20.19
CA SER A 67 10.11 10.75 -21.02
C SER A 67 11.38 11.51 -20.64
N GLY A 68 12.09 11.11 -19.58
CA GLY A 68 13.29 11.80 -19.10
C GLY A 68 12.98 13.14 -18.43
N HIS A 69 11.75 13.40 -18.01
CA HIS A 69 11.40 14.59 -17.24
C HIS A 69 11.89 14.51 -15.79
N ILE A 70 11.89 13.33 -15.20
CA ILE A 70 12.49 13.01 -13.90
C ILE A 70 13.40 11.77 -14.03
N ASP A 71 14.33 11.62 -13.10
CA ASP A 71 15.30 10.50 -13.11
C ASP A 71 14.81 9.33 -12.25
N ALA A 72 14.09 9.64 -11.16
CA ALA A 72 13.48 8.65 -10.28
C ALA A 72 12.19 9.19 -9.66
N ALA A 73 11.32 8.30 -9.19
CA ALA A 73 10.06 8.63 -8.52
C ALA A 73 9.93 7.90 -7.18
N VAL A 74 9.37 8.58 -6.19
CA VAL A 74 9.14 8.04 -4.84
C VAL A 74 7.68 7.60 -4.68
N HIS A 75 7.49 6.36 -4.23
CA HIS A 75 6.17 5.75 -4.05
C HIS A 75 6.03 5.06 -2.70
N SER A 76 4.80 4.98 -2.20
CA SER A 76 4.46 3.92 -1.25
C SER A 76 4.44 2.60 -2.02
N MET A 77 5.21 1.59 -1.59
CA MET A 77 5.39 0.33 -2.35
C MET A 77 4.07 -0.40 -2.60
N LYS A 78 3.12 -0.34 -1.67
CA LYS A 78 1.79 -0.95 -1.80
C LYS A 78 0.94 -0.39 -2.95
N ASP A 79 1.26 0.81 -3.44
CA ASP A 79 0.53 1.47 -4.52
C ASP A 79 1.10 1.10 -5.90
N ILE A 80 2.29 0.47 -5.93
CA ILE A 80 2.96 0.02 -7.16
C ILE A 80 2.30 -1.27 -7.66
N PRO A 81 1.77 -1.30 -8.91
CA PRO A 81 1.20 -2.52 -9.48
C PRO A 81 2.26 -3.62 -9.66
N ALA A 82 1.80 -4.87 -9.74
CA ALA A 82 2.66 -6.03 -9.96
C ALA A 82 3.41 -5.93 -11.30
N ILE A 83 2.69 -5.59 -12.37
CA ILE A 83 3.24 -5.46 -13.72
C ILE A 83 3.63 -4.00 -13.96
N ARG A 84 4.86 -3.78 -14.41
CA ARG A 84 5.43 -2.46 -14.71
C ARG A 84 5.74 -2.31 -16.20
N PRO A 85 5.72 -1.08 -16.76
CA PRO A 85 6.25 -0.83 -18.09
C PRO A 85 7.73 -1.21 -18.20
N ASN A 86 8.16 -1.64 -19.40
CA ASN A 86 9.57 -1.85 -19.69
C ASN A 86 10.36 -0.54 -19.58
N GLY A 87 11.64 -0.63 -19.19
CA GLY A 87 12.50 0.53 -18.98
C GLY A 87 12.41 1.16 -17.58
N LEU A 88 11.60 0.59 -16.69
CA LEU A 88 11.49 1.01 -15.29
C LEU A 88 11.92 -0.12 -14.35
N VAL A 89 12.69 0.25 -13.34
CA VAL A 89 13.11 -0.66 -12.27
C VAL A 89 12.77 -0.10 -10.90
N THR A 90 12.50 -0.98 -9.94
CA THR A 90 12.46 -0.61 -8.52
C THR A 90 13.89 -0.65 -7.99
N GLY A 91 14.62 0.46 -8.15
CA GLY A 91 16.03 0.56 -7.83
C GLY A 91 16.32 0.45 -6.35
N ALA A 92 15.46 1.02 -5.50
CA ALA A 92 15.62 0.88 -4.05
C ALA A 92 14.29 0.64 -3.34
N ILE A 93 14.36 -0.18 -2.30
CA ILE A 93 13.32 -0.39 -1.30
C ILE A 93 13.93 0.02 0.04
N LEU A 94 13.42 1.09 0.65
CA LEU A 94 13.94 1.59 1.92
C LEU A 94 13.60 0.68 3.08
N GLU A 95 14.33 0.79 4.18
CA GLU A 95 13.98 0.13 5.42
C GLU A 95 12.52 0.37 5.77
N ARG A 96 11.81 -0.72 6.10
CA ARG A 96 10.37 -0.73 6.34
C ARG A 96 10.02 -0.01 7.63
N ASP A 97 9.19 1.00 7.56
CA ASP A 97 8.50 1.59 8.72
C ASP A 97 7.42 0.62 9.21
N SER A 98 6.56 1.01 10.17
CA SER A 98 5.53 0.10 10.66
C SER A 98 4.62 -0.45 9.55
N PRO A 99 4.44 -1.78 9.45
CA PRO A 99 3.48 -2.39 8.54
C PRO A 99 2.04 -2.31 9.05
N ALA A 100 1.85 -2.01 10.35
CA ALA A 100 0.56 -2.06 11.02
C ALA A 100 -0.47 -1.09 10.43
N ASP A 101 -1.73 -1.42 10.60
CA ASP A 101 -2.82 -0.47 10.56
C ASP A 101 -3.02 0.17 11.94
N PHE A 102 -3.56 1.37 11.96
CA PHE A 102 -3.88 2.13 13.16
C PHE A 102 -5.34 2.58 13.10
N MET A 103 -6.08 2.29 14.17
CA MET A 103 -7.45 2.79 14.35
C MET A 103 -7.39 4.11 15.10
N ALA A 104 -7.52 5.22 14.39
CA ALA A 104 -7.66 6.55 14.98
C ALA A 104 -9.11 6.81 15.31
N HIS A 105 -9.41 7.35 16.50
CA HIS A 105 -10.78 7.62 16.97
C HIS A 105 -10.87 8.91 17.80
N THR A 106 -12.09 9.44 17.93
CA THR A 106 -12.42 10.59 18.79
C THR A 106 -13.24 10.21 20.01
N ALA A 107 -13.90 9.04 19.96
CA ALA A 107 -14.73 8.50 21.05
C ALA A 107 -13.95 7.53 21.93
N ASN A 108 -14.50 7.18 23.09
CA ASN A 108 -14.02 6.04 23.88
C ASN A 108 -14.15 4.75 23.05
N ALA A 109 -13.20 3.82 23.20
CA ALA A 109 -13.14 2.59 22.41
C ALA A 109 -14.46 1.79 22.43
N ASP A 110 -15.14 1.76 23.57
CA ASP A 110 -16.41 1.05 23.75
C ASP A 110 -17.61 1.70 23.03
N GLN A 111 -17.45 2.90 22.51
CA GLN A 111 -18.50 3.68 21.83
C GLN A 111 -18.33 3.71 20.30
N ILE A 112 -17.30 3.04 19.77
CA ILE A 112 -17.07 3.00 18.33
C ILE A 112 -18.13 2.12 17.66
N ARG A 113 -18.92 2.74 16.77
CA ARG A 113 -19.96 2.08 15.96
C ARG A 113 -19.72 2.27 14.46
N VAL A 114 -19.35 3.49 14.05
CA VAL A 114 -19.15 3.88 12.66
C VAL A 114 -17.66 3.98 12.36
N VAL A 115 -17.14 3.10 11.50
CA VAL A 115 -15.71 3.07 11.14
C VAL A 115 -15.52 3.40 9.66
N GLY A 116 -14.66 4.39 9.38
CA GLY A 116 -14.37 4.85 8.03
C GLY A 116 -13.20 4.10 7.37
N THR A 117 -13.46 3.42 6.25
CA THR A 117 -12.43 2.88 5.35
C THR A 117 -13.01 2.60 3.97
N SER A 118 -12.20 2.75 2.91
CA SER A 118 -12.55 2.30 1.55
C SER A 118 -11.78 1.04 1.13
N SER A 119 -10.96 0.46 2.04
CA SER A 119 -10.24 -0.78 1.77
C SER A 119 -11.14 -1.98 2.03
N THR A 120 -11.34 -2.83 1.01
CA THR A 120 -12.08 -4.10 1.12
C THR A 120 -11.49 -5.01 2.18
N ARG A 121 -10.15 -5.11 2.24
CA ARG A 121 -9.42 -5.86 3.26
C ARG A 121 -9.75 -5.36 4.68
N ARG A 122 -9.58 -4.05 4.92
CA ARG A 122 -9.83 -3.46 6.26
C ARG A 122 -11.28 -3.64 6.69
N ARG A 123 -12.22 -3.43 5.74
CA ARG A 123 -13.64 -3.68 5.98
C ARG A 123 -13.88 -5.12 6.42
N ALA A 124 -13.38 -6.10 5.67
CA ALA A 124 -13.57 -7.51 5.96
C ALA A 124 -12.97 -7.90 7.32
N GLN A 125 -11.77 -7.42 7.65
CA GLN A 125 -11.12 -7.70 8.92
C GLN A 125 -11.82 -7.03 10.11
N LEU A 126 -12.36 -5.82 9.95
CA LEU A 126 -13.18 -5.14 10.97
C LEU A 126 -14.46 -5.95 11.25
N LEU A 127 -15.19 -6.33 10.20
CA LEU A 127 -16.42 -7.10 10.33
C LEU A 127 -16.19 -8.51 10.87
N ARG A 128 -15.02 -9.11 10.61
CA ARG A 128 -14.60 -10.37 11.24
C ARG A 128 -14.41 -10.20 12.77
N SER A 129 -13.86 -9.06 13.20
CA SER A 129 -13.63 -8.81 14.64
C SER A 129 -14.90 -8.40 15.36
N ASP A 130 -15.78 -7.65 14.71
CA ASP A 130 -17.08 -7.22 15.22
C ASP A 130 -18.07 -6.96 14.08
N ALA A 131 -18.98 -7.90 13.87
CA ALA A 131 -20.00 -7.84 12.82
C ALA A 131 -21.05 -6.72 13.04
N SER A 132 -21.10 -6.11 14.22
CA SER A 132 -22.02 -5.00 14.53
C SER A 132 -21.54 -3.65 14.04
N LEU A 133 -20.29 -3.53 13.58
CA LEU A 133 -19.72 -2.27 13.11
C LEU A 133 -20.38 -1.81 11.79
N ASP A 134 -20.74 -0.53 11.73
CA ASP A 134 -21.12 0.14 10.50
C ASP A 134 -19.86 0.67 9.79
N VAL A 135 -19.36 -0.13 8.83
CA VAL A 135 -18.14 0.22 8.09
C VAL A 135 -18.52 1.00 6.84
N ARG A 136 -18.22 2.30 6.83
CA ARG A 136 -18.57 3.24 5.75
C ARG A 136 -17.35 3.60 4.88
N GLN A 137 -17.60 3.96 3.63
CA GLN A 137 -16.56 4.42 2.72
C GLN A 137 -15.92 5.73 3.19
N LEU A 138 -14.59 5.78 3.20
CA LEU A 138 -13.81 6.97 3.53
C LEU A 138 -12.71 7.19 2.47
N ARG A 139 -12.80 8.32 1.75
CA ARG A 139 -11.86 8.73 0.71
C ARG A 139 -11.14 10.03 1.05
N GLY A 140 -10.08 10.27 0.30
CA GLY A 140 -9.20 11.43 0.43
C GLY A 140 -7.81 11.05 0.94
N ASN A 141 -6.91 12.03 0.96
CA ASN A 141 -5.60 11.90 1.60
C ASN A 141 -5.74 11.85 3.15
N VAL A 142 -4.64 11.68 3.86
CA VAL A 142 -4.64 11.55 5.32
C VAL A 142 -5.30 12.76 5.99
N ASP A 143 -4.96 13.99 5.54
CA ASP A 143 -5.50 15.22 6.12
C ASP A 143 -7.03 15.32 5.93
N THR A 144 -7.54 14.98 4.74
CA THR A 144 -8.99 14.93 4.47
C THR A 144 -9.70 13.91 5.35
N ARG A 145 -9.10 12.72 5.55
CA ARG A 145 -9.68 11.66 6.39
C ARG A 145 -9.72 12.08 7.86
N LEU A 146 -8.66 12.70 8.36
CA LEU A 146 -8.59 13.20 9.73
C LEU A 146 -9.58 14.36 9.95
N ARG A 147 -9.78 15.23 8.96
CA ARG A 147 -10.78 16.28 9.03
C ARG A 147 -12.19 15.67 9.18
N LYS A 148 -12.55 14.68 8.33
CA LYS A 148 -13.85 13.99 8.42
C LYS A 148 -14.06 13.28 9.75
N LEU A 149 -12.99 12.70 10.35
CA LEU A 149 -13.06 12.12 11.69
C LEU A 149 -13.37 13.20 12.74
N LYS A 150 -12.66 14.33 12.70
CA LYS A 150 -12.91 15.47 13.62
C LYS A 150 -14.29 16.09 13.46
N GLU A 151 -14.84 16.11 12.26
CA GLU A 151 -16.18 16.58 11.93
C GLU A 151 -17.29 15.59 12.37
N GLY A 152 -16.94 14.41 12.90
CA GLY A 152 -17.89 13.44 13.45
C GLY A 152 -18.61 12.57 12.40
N TYR A 153 -18.12 12.50 11.15
CA TYR A 153 -18.69 11.57 10.16
C TYR A 153 -18.44 10.10 10.50
N TYR A 154 -17.45 9.85 11.35
CA TYR A 154 -17.02 8.52 11.80
C TYR A 154 -16.60 8.61 13.27
N ASP A 155 -16.83 7.54 14.03
CA ASP A 155 -16.29 7.40 15.39
C ASP A 155 -14.80 7.03 15.34
N ALA A 156 -14.40 6.24 14.33
CA ALA A 156 -13.03 5.84 14.06
C ALA A 156 -12.74 5.75 12.57
N ILE A 157 -11.45 5.83 12.21
CA ILE A 157 -10.96 5.59 10.83
C ILE A 157 -9.72 4.71 10.87
N ILE A 158 -9.49 3.92 9.80
CA ILE A 158 -8.29 3.09 9.70
C ILE A 158 -7.27 3.76 8.77
N LEU A 159 -6.08 3.97 9.31
CA LEU A 159 -4.92 4.53 8.60
C LEU A 159 -3.76 3.54 8.64
N ALA A 160 -2.83 3.63 7.67
CA ALA A 160 -1.54 2.93 7.79
C ALA A 160 -0.66 3.67 8.82
N GLU A 161 -0.16 2.97 9.82
CA GLU A 161 0.64 3.56 10.91
C GLU A 161 1.90 4.27 10.38
N ALA A 162 2.56 3.70 9.35
CA ALA A 162 3.70 4.34 8.68
C ALA A 162 3.38 5.75 8.17
N GLY A 163 2.15 5.99 7.68
CA GLY A 163 1.73 7.33 7.26
C GLY A 163 1.63 8.31 8.43
N ILE A 164 1.14 7.85 9.57
CA ILE A 164 1.04 8.62 10.81
C ILE A 164 2.46 8.97 11.31
N GLN A 165 3.35 7.98 11.37
CA GLN A 165 4.74 8.15 11.79
C GLN A 165 5.48 9.14 10.90
N ARG A 166 5.41 8.98 9.57
CA ARG A 166 6.10 9.85 8.59
C ARG A 166 5.63 11.30 8.68
N MET A 167 4.34 11.51 8.91
CA MET A 167 3.76 12.85 9.05
C MET A 167 3.91 13.43 10.46
N ASN A 168 4.56 12.70 11.38
CA ASN A 168 4.73 13.05 12.79
C ASN A 168 3.39 13.45 13.46
N LEU A 169 2.35 12.64 13.24
CA LEU A 169 1.02 12.88 13.80
C LEU A 169 0.88 12.16 15.15
N ASN A 170 0.37 12.90 16.13
CA ASN A 170 -0.05 12.33 17.41
C ASN A 170 -1.58 12.20 17.41
N LEU A 171 -2.08 10.98 17.28
CA LEU A 171 -3.52 10.70 17.16
C LEU A 171 -3.98 9.80 18.29
N PRO A 172 -5.14 10.09 18.92
CA PRO A 172 -5.78 9.13 19.80
C PRO A 172 -6.20 7.90 19.00
N GLY A 173 -5.98 6.71 19.57
CA GLY A 173 -6.29 5.47 18.87
C GLY A 173 -5.46 4.29 19.35
N LYS A 174 -5.54 3.21 18.59
CA LYS A 174 -4.76 1.99 18.85
C LYS A 174 -4.12 1.43 17.60
N ARG A 175 -2.93 0.92 17.76
CA ARG A 175 -2.25 0.07 16.77
C ARG A 175 -2.97 -1.26 16.66
N LEU A 176 -3.18 -1.75 15.44
CA LEU A 176 -3.73 -3.08 15.18
C LEU A 176 -2.56 -4.04 14.92
N ASP A 177 -2.59 -5.19 15.61
CA ASP A 177 -1.50 -6.18 15.49
C ASP A 177 -1.44 -6.76 14.07
N PRO A 178 -0.32 -6.67 13.35
CA PRO A 178 -0.16 -7.25 12.01
C PRO A 178 -0.35 -8.77 11.95
N GLY A 179 -0.18 -9.49 13.05
CA GLY A 179 -0.43 -10.93 13.14
C GLY A 179 -1.92 -11.30 13.10
N GLU A 180 -2.80 -10.38 13.49
CA GLU A 180 -4.26 -10.58 13.53
C GLU A 180 -4.98 -9.72 12.48
N PHE A 181 -4.61 -8.46 12.38
CA PHE A 181 -5.10 -7.52 11.36
C PHE A 181 -4.05 -7.41 10.25
N VAL A 182 -4.02 -8.44 9.37
CA VAL A 182 -2.94 -8.62 8.39
C VAL A 182 -2.89 -7.44 7.42
N PRO A 183 -1.73 -6.76 7.29
CA PRO A 183 -1.58 -5.57 6.46
C PRO A 183 -1.84 -5.82 4.97
N SER A 184 -2.01 -4.74 4.22
CA SER A 184 -1.89 -4.80 2.75
C SER A 184 -0.47 -5.18 2.37
N PRO A 185 -0.28 -5.97 1.29
CA PRO A 185 1.07 -6.27 0.80
C PRO A 185 1.91 -5.00 0.67
N ASN A 186 3.15 -5.06 1.10
CA ASN A 186 4.15 -4.01 1.05
C ASN A 186 3.83 -2.74 1.88
N GLN A 187 2.83 -2.79 2.77
CA GLN A 187 2.51 -1.67 3.63
C GLN A 187 3.69 -1.30 4.55
N GLY A 188 3.93 -0.01 4.74
CA GLY A 188 5.03 0.52 5.52
C GLY A 188 6.30 0.79 4.73
N THR A 189 6.38 0.39 3.45
CA THR A 189 7.59 0.49 2.65
C THR A 189 7.53 1.65 1.65
N ILE A 190 8.63 2.37 1.52
CA ILE A 190 8.90 3.36 0.46
C ILE A 190 9.73 2.69 -0.61
N ALA A 191 9.35 2.87 -1.87
CA ALA A 191 10.13 2.44 -3.02
C ALA A 191 10.57 3.63 -3.87
N VAL A 192 11.76 3.53 -4.44
CA VAL A 192 12.26 4.46 -5.45
C VAL A 192 12.30 3.70 -6.78
N VAL A 193 11.52 4.20 -7.72
CA VAL A 193 11.46 3.69 -9.10
C VAL A 193 12.26 4.63 -9.99
N ASN A 194 13.08 4.08 -10.86
CA ASN A 194 13.92 4.84 -11.79
C ASN A 194 13.98 4.15 -13.17
N SER A 195 14.55 4.85 -14.15
CA SER A 195 14.89 4.25 -15.42
C SER A 195 15.97 3.17 -15.24
N ASP A 196 16.07 2.23 -16.17
CA ASP A 196 17.07 1.16 -16.18
C ASP A 196 18.47 1.64 -16.62
N GLN A 197 18.71 2.96 -16.69
CA GLN A 197 20.01 3.54 -17.00
C GLN A 197 21.04 3.21 -15.90
N PRO A 198 22.18 2.58 -16.23
CA PRO A 198 23.13 2.07 -15.23
C PRO A 198 23.54 3.10 -14.17
N GLY A 199 23.90 4.33 -14.57
CA GLY A 199 24.33 5.38 -13.62
C GLY A 199 23.24 5.83 -12.65
N ILE A 200 21.95 5.77 -13.05
CA ILE A 200 20.83 6.06 -12.16
C ILE A 200 20.59 4.89 -11.23
N VAL A 201 20.63 3.67 -11.75
CA VAL A 201 20.46 2.43 -10.95
C VAL A 201 21.49 2.37 -9.83
N GLU A 202 22.78 2.59 -10.14
CA GLU A 202 23.88 2.58 -9.16
C GLU A 202 23.66 3.58 -8.03
N ILE A 203 23.23 4.81 -8.35
CA ILE A 203 22.97 5.85 -7.36
C ILE A 203 21.77 5.46 -6.46
N ILE A 204 20.66 5.05 -7.05
CA ILE A 204 19.45 4.73 -6.29
C ILE A 204 19.66 3.49 -5.42
N GLN A 205 20.44 2.52 -5.89
CA GLN A 205 20.73 1.27 -5.18
C GLN A 205 21.47 1.50 -3.84
N LEU A 206 22.13 2.63 -3.66
CA LEU A 206 22.73 3.04 -2.36
C LEU A 206 21.69 3.11 -1.23
N LEU A 207 20.42 3.29 -1.55
CA LEU A 207 19.33 3.40 -0.58
C LEU A 207 18.63 2.05 -0.31
N ASP A 208 19.03 0.98 -0.98
CA ASP A 208 18.33 -0.29 -0.90
C ASP A 208 18.59 -1.01 0.41
N HIS A 209 17.53 -1.47 1.07
CA HIS A 209 17.58 -2.23 2.30
C HIS A 209 17.28 -3.72 2.02
N ALA A 210 18.32 -4.53 1.93
CA ALA A 210 18.25 -5.93 1.48
C ALA A 210 17.23 -6.79 2.26
N ALA A 211 17.17 -6.65 3.59
CA ALA A 211 16.22 -7.42 4.40
C ALA A 211 14.77 -7.04 4.11
N THR A 212 14.48 -5.73 3.94
CA THR A 212 13.13 -5.27 3.55
C THR A 212 12.79 -5.70 2.12
N ARG A 213 13.76 -5.65 1.20
CA ARG A 213 13.56 -6.11 -0.18
C ARG A 213 13.14 -7.57 -0.21
N HIS A 214 13.83 -8.43 0.50
CA HIS A 214 13.49 -9.84 0.60
C HIS A 214 12.04 -10.06 1.07
N ASP A 215 11.63 -9.42 2.17
CA ASP A 215 10.27 -9.53 2.70
C ASP A 215 9.22 -9.00 1.70
N VAL A 216 9.50 -7.86 1.07
CA VAL A 216 8.62 -7.23 0.07
C VAL A 216 8.47 -8.09 -1.18
N GLU A 217 9.55 -8.68 -1.67
CA GLU A 217 9.53 -9.57 -2.84
C GLU A 217 8.74 -10.85 -2.56
N ALA A 218 8.83 -11.41 -1.34
CA ALA A 218 8.00 -12.52 -0.92
C ALA A 218 6.51 -12.15 -0.89
N GLU A 219 6.15 -11.00 -0.30
CA GLU A 219 4.77 -10.50 -0.29
C GLU A 219 4.23 -10.27 -1.71
N ARG A 220 5.05 -9.71 -2.62
CA ARG A 220 4.68 -9.50 -4.02
C ARG A 220 4.47 -10.81 -4.76
N ALA A 221 5.35 -11.79 -4.55
CA ALA A 221 5.22 -13.11 -5.17
C ALA A 221 3.89 -13.78 -4.77
N VAL A 222 3.48 -13.70 -3.50
CA VAL A 222 2.17 -14.17 -3.05
C VAL A 222 1.04 -13.37 -3.71
N MET A 223 1.13 -12.04 -3.71
CA MET A 223 0.11 -11.16 -4.28
C MET A 223 -0.11 -11.40 -5.78
N GLU A 224 0.95 -11.64 -6.54
CA GLU A 224 0.91 -11.92 -7.98
C GLU A 224 0.16 -13.23 -8.26
N GLU A 225 0.43 -14.28 -7.50
CA GLU A 225 -0.23 -15.58 -7.64
C GLU A 225 -1.70 -15.54 -7.21
N VAL A 226 -2.02 -14.83 -6.11
CA VAL A 226 -3.41 -14.65 -5.67
C VAL A 226 -4.21 -13.88 -6.71
N GLY A 227 -3.60 -12.83 -7.30
CA GLY A 227 -4.25 -11.98 -8.30
C GLY A 227 -5.29 -11.03 -7.70
N GLY A 228 -6.13 -10.45 -8.56
CA GLY A 228 -7.28 -9.62 -8.16
C GLY A 228 -6.98 -8.22 -7.65
N GLY A 229 -5.72 -7.90 -7.38
CA GLY A 229 -5.30 -6.54 -7.04
C GLY A 229 -5.98 -5.92 -5.81
N CYS A 230 -6.23 -4.61 -5.86
CA CYS A 230 -6.76 -3.83 -4.72
C CYS A 230 -8.20 -4.17 -4.32
N PHE A 231 -8.94 -4.91 -5.14
CA PHE A 231 -10.35 -5.25 -4.89
C PHE A 231 -10.50 -6.57 -4.14
N THR A 232 -9.52 -7.47 -4.26
CA THR A 232 -9.49 -8.70 -3.46
C THR A 232 -9.25 -8.32 -1.99
N PRO A 233 -10.11 -8.77 -1.06
CA PRO A 233 -9.92 -8.52 0.36
C PRO A 233 -8.82 -9.42 0.92
N GLN A 234 -7.56 -9.11 0.55
CA GLN A 234 -6.36 -9.87 0.92
C GLN A 234 -5.44 -9.09 1.83
N GLY A 235 -4.91 -9.76 2.85
CA GLY A 235 -3.81 -9.31 3.69
C GLY A 235 -2.60 -10.17 3.42
N ILE A 236 -1.41 -9.58 3.27
CA ILE A 236 -0.15 -10.30 3.06
C ILE A 236 0.94 -9.55 3.81
N TYR A 237 1.65 -10.24 4.66
CA TYR A 237 2.71 -9.69 5.48
C TYR A 237 3.83 -10.70 5.67
N CYS A 238 5.04 -10.32 5.32
CA CYS A 238 6.26 -11.07 5.57
C CYS A 238 7.21 -10.25 6.44
N ARG A 239 7.86 -10.89 7.39
CA ARG A 239 8.92 -10.29 8.19
C ARG A 239 9.96 -11.34 8.55
N HIS A 240 11.21 -11.07 8.12
CA HIS A 240 12.33 -12.00 8.33
C HIS A 240 12.01 -13.43 7.85
N GLY A 241 11.33 -13.55 6.71
CA GLY A 241 10.91 -14.82 6.14
C GLY A 241 9.63 -15.43 6.75
N HIS A 242 9.09 -14.88 7.83
CA HIS A 242 7.81 -15.35 8.38
C HIS A 242 6.65 -14.68 7.64
N LEU A 243 5.92 -15.45 6.85
CA LEU A 243 4.80 -15.02 6.03
C LEU A 243 3.46 -15.31 6.71
N ILE A 244 2.58 -14.32 6.71
CA ILE A 244 1.14 -14.45 6.99
C ILE A 244 0.39 -13.92 5.78
N ALA A 245 -0.49 -14.73 5.20
CA ALA A 245 -1.34 -14.28 4.10
C ALA A 245 -2.76 -14.77 4.30
N GLU A 246 -3.75 -13.94 3.91
CA GLU A 246 -5.16 -14.29 4.04
C GLU A 246 -6.02 -13.69 2.91
N ILE A 247 -7.10 -14.38 2.59
CA ILE A 247 -8.22 -13.90 1.77
C ILE A 247 -9.48 -13.98 2.62
N LEU A 248 -10.30 -12.94 2.59
CA LEU A 248 -11.52 -12.85 3.40
C LEU A 248 -12.75 -12.70 2.53
N ALA A 249 -13.90 -13.13 3.05
CA ALA A 249 -15.19 -12.65 2.57
C ALA A 249 -15.35 -11.16 2.87
N LEU A 250 -16.04 -10.40 2.01
CA LEU A 250 -16.23 -8.94 2.18
C LEU A 250 -16.96 -8.57 3.48
N ASP A 251 -17.78 -9.48 4.00
CA ASP A 251 -18.52 -9.35 5.25
C ASP A 251 -17.76 -9.89 6.48
N GLY A 252 -16.55 -10.40 6.27
CA GLY A 252 -15.70 -10.96 7.33
C GLY A 252 -16.12 -12.35 7.82
N SER A 253 -17.19 -12.95 7.27
CA SER A 253 -17.75 -14.24 7.74
C SER A 253 -16.84 -15.44 7.53
N GLN A 254 -15.96 -15.38 6.54
CA GLN A 254 -15.04 -16.46 6.19
C GLN A 254 -13.65 -15.92 5.90
N THR A 255 -12.64 -16.74 6.19
CA THR A 255 -11.22 -16.42 5.95
C THR A 255 -10.48 -17.70 5.61
N VAL A 256 -9.70 -17.64 4.52
CA VAL A 256 -8.62 -18.61 4.25
C VAL A 256 -7.31 -17.92 4.64
N ARG A 257 -6.51 -18.56 5.51
CA ARG A 257 -5.25 -17.98 6.03
C ARG A 257 -4.17 -19.03 6.04
N VAL A 258 -2.97 -18.60 5.62
CA VAL A 258 -1.74 -19.37 5.71
C VAL A 258 -0.72 -18.67 6.60
N ARG A 259 0.13 -19.43 7.28
CA ARG A 259 1.30 -18.96 8.04
C ARG A 259 2.45 -19.91 7.72
N GLU A 260 3.49 -19.40 7.09
CA GLU A 260 4.59 -20.21 6.56
C GLU A 260 5.93 -19.50 6.73
N ASP A 261 6.98 -20.27 6.87
CA ASP A 261 8.34 -19.77 6.79
C ASP A 261 8.82 -19.84 5.34
N ILE A 262 9.22 -18.69 4.81
CA ILE A 262 9.61 -18.51 3.40
C ILE A 262 11.12 -18.42 3.32
N ASP A 263 11.74 -19.40 2.65
CA ASP A 263 13.16 -19.48 2.36
C ASP A 263 13.51 -19.09 0.92
N SER A 264 12.50 -19.01 0.04
CA SER A 264 12.65 -18.70 -1.38
C SER A 264 11.41 -18.05 -1.96
N LEU A 265 11.59 -17.31 -3.06
CA LEU A 265 10.46 -16.71 -3.80
C LEU A 265 9.54 -17.81 -4.38
N GLU A 266 10.06 -18.99 -4.70
CA GLU A 266 9.22 -20.10 -5.19
C GLU A 266 8.31 -20.63 -4.08
N ASN A 267 8.78 -20.69 -2.83
CA ASN A 267 7.92 -21.02 -1.70
C ASN A 267 6.84 -19.98 -1.48
N ALA A 268 7.16 -18.69 -1.59
CA ALA A 268 6.18 -17.62 -1.55
C ALA A 268 5.11 -17.76 -2.65
N ARG A 269 5.53 -18.04 -3.90
CA ARG A 269 4.59 -18.31 -5.01
C ARG A 269 3.71 -19.53 -4.74
N LYS A 270 4.29 -20.62 -4.22
CA LYS A 270 3.53 -21.81 -3.86
C LYS A 270 2.43 -21.50 -2.83
N CYS A 271 2.76 -20.73 -1.79
CA CYS A 271 1.77 -20.25 -0.82
C CYS A 271 0.67 -19.41 -1.50
N GLY A 272 1.04 -18.52 -2.41
CA GLY A 272 0.08 -17.71 -3.19
C GLY A 272 -0.87 -18.57 -4.03
N ARG A 273 -0.35 -19.59 -4.74
CA ARG A 273 -1.17 -20.52 -5.53
C ARG A 273 -2.14 -21.32 -4.64
N SER A 274 -1.68 -21.84 -3.50
CA SER A 274 -2.54 -22.56 -2.54
C SER A 274 -3.65 -21.64 -2.03
N LEU A 275 -3.28 -20.44 -1.59
CA LEU A 275 -4.22 -19.43 -1.09
C LEU A 275 -5.27 -19.04 -2.14
N ARG A 276 -4.86 -18.90 -3.43
CA ARG A 276 -5.78 -18.64 -4.55
C ARG A 276 -6.77 -19.79 -4.76
N VAL A 277 -6.29 -21.03 -4.72
CA VAL A 277 -7.15 -22.22 -4.92
C VAL A 277 -8.17 -22.34 -3.80
N GLU A 278 -7.72 -22.25 -2.55
CA GLU A 278 -8.57 -22.36 -1.37
C GLU A 278 -9.53 -21.17 -1.22
N GLY A 279 -9.05 -19.95 -1.55
CA GLY A 279 -9.83 -18.71 -1.47
C GLY A 279 -10.66 -18.38 -2.72
N ARG A 280 -10.68 -19.26 -3.74
CA ARG A 280 -11.29 -18.99 -5.05
C ARG A 280 -12.72 -18.47 -4.99
N GLU A 281 -13.56 -19.12 -4.17
CA GLU A 281 -14.97 -18.72 -4.04
C GLU A 281 -15.11 -17.36 -3.34
N LEU A 282 -14.25 -17.05 -2.37
CA LEU A 282 -14.24 -15.75 -1.69
C LEU A 282 -13.84 -14.62 -2.65
N ILE A 283 -12.86 -14.88 -3.52
CA ILE A 283 -12.42 -13.93 -4.56
C ILE A 283 -13.59 -13.66 -5.53
N ARG A 284 -14.22 -14.71 -6.07
CA ARG A 284 -15.36 -14.59 -7.00
C ARG A 284 -16.55 -13.86 -6.39
N ASP A 285 -16.90 -14.20 -5.15
CA ASP A 285 -18.00 -13.54 -4.45
C ASP A 285 -17.70 -12.05 -4.21
N ALA A 286 -16.45 -11.71 -3.86
CA ALA A 286 -16.01 -10.32 -3.70
C ALA A 286 -16.15 -9.53 -5.01
N TYR A 287 -15.69 -10.08 -6.14
CA TYR A 287 -15.81 -9.44 -7.46
C TYR A 287 -17.26 -9.23 -7.85
N ARG A 288 -18.11 -10.26 -7.75
CA ARG A 288 -19.55 -10.19 -8.03
C ARG A 288 -20.23 -9.10 -7.18
N LYS A 289 -19.97 -9.05 -5.87
CA LYS A 289 -20.54 -8.04 -4.97
C LYS A 289 -20.06 -6.62 -5.24
N LEU A 290 -18.88 -6.47 -5.84
CA LEU A 290 -18.31 -5.17 -6.24
C LEU A 290 -18.70 -4.75 -7.67
N GLY A 291 -19.44 -5.59 -8.41
CA GLY A 291 -19.82 -5.32 -9.80
C GLY A 291 -18.63 -5.33 -10.76
N LEU A 292 -17.61 -6.12 -10.46
CA LEU A 292 -16.40 -6.28 -11.28
C LEU A 292 -16.48 -7.62 -12.02
N ASP A 293 -16.15 -7.64 -13.32
CA ASP A 293 -16.11 -8.88 -14.09
C ASP A 293 -14.94 -9.77 -13.65
N ASP A 294 -15.21 -11.07 -13.53
CA ASP A 294 -14.23 -12.12 -13.15
C ASP A 294 -13.54 -12.72 -14.40
N ASP A 295 -13.13 -11.87 -15.33
CA ASP A 295 -12.48 -12.29 -16.59
C ASP A 295 -10.98 -12.60 -16.42
N ARG A 296 -10.53 -13.20 -15.27
CA ARG A 296 -9.12 -13.58 -15.07
C ARG A 296 -8.94 -14.95 -14.47
#